data_1ac02969606bf053c480ab14817e6f07
#
_entry.id   1ac02969606bf053c480ab14817e6f07
#
_cell.length_a   1.000
_cell.length_b   1.000
_cell.length_c   1.000
_cell.angle_alpha   90.00
_cell.angle_beta   90.00
_cell.angle_gamma   90.00
#
_symmetry.space_group_name_H-M   'P 1'
#
loop_
_entity.id
_entity.type
_entity.pdbx_description
1 polymer ?
#
loop_
_entity_poly.entity_id
_entity_poly.type
_entity_poly.pdbx_seq_one_letter_code
_entity_poly.pdbx_strand_id
1 'polypeptide(L)'
;MIIVILGPTAVGKTKLSLALAKKYNAKIINADSVQIYKRLDIGSAKATPKERSEVEHLLIDFKDPKDMYTVYDYQKDVRNILDNNPNENFILVGGTGLYIKAALFDYKFADDSTSETYDSLTNEELYEKVKEKHPETEIHMNNRQRLVRALNKDNKYDQNGDKLLYDAKFIGLTAPRDVLYQKIDNRVDAMLKEGLIEEVKSLYDENIRSKAVMTAIGYKELYSYFDKEISLEEAVNLIKQRSRKYAKRQFTWFNNKMDVKWFNVNYENFDSTIDEVINYLDNK
;
A
#
# COMPACT_ATOMS: atom_id res chain seq x y z
N MET A 1 -1.22 21.06 -8.86
CA MET A 1 -2.38 20.33 -8.29
C MET A 1 -1.95 18.93 -7.88
N ILE A 2 -2.41 18.47 -6.72
CA ILE A 2 -2.14 17.09 -6.26
C ILE A 2 -3.47 16.37 -6.08
N ILE A 3 -3.64 15.21 -6.73
CA ILE A 3 -4.78 14.32 -6.56
C ILE A 3 -4.29 13.02 -5.94
N VAL A 4 -4.98 12.53 -4.93
CA VAL A 4 -4.68 11.25 -4.27
C VAL A 4 -5.78 10.26 -4.58
N ILE A 5 -5.46 9.15 -5.27
CA ILE A 5 -6.40 8.09 -5.58
C ILE A 5 -6.12 6.89 -4.68
N LEU A 6 -7.08 6.58 -3.84
CA LEU A 6 -6.97 5.52 -2.84
C LEU A 6 -8.21 4.60 -2.85
N GLY A 7 -8.13 3.55 -2.07
CA GLY A 7 -9.19 2.55 -2.00
C GLY A 7 -8.63 1.13 -2.00
N PRO A 8 -9.49 0.11 -1.78
CA PRO A 8 -9.07 -1.27 -1.74
C PRO A 8 -8.47 -1.76 -3.08
N THR A 9 -7.80 -2.91 -3.04
CA THR A 9 -7.35 -3.56 -4.28
C THR A 9 -8.56 -3.95 -5.15
N ALA A 10 -8.37 -4.05 -6.44
CA ALA A 10 -9.36 -4.44 -7.46
C ALA A 10 -10.50 -3.44 -7.72
N VAL A 11 -10.46 -2.19 -7.21
CA VAL A 11 -11.48 -1.15 -7.49
C VAL A 11 -11.21 -0.30 -8.74
N GLY A 12 -10.13 -0.55 -9.49
CA GLY A 12 -9.85 0.21 -10.73
C GLY A 12 -9.02 1.49 -10.55
N LYS A 13 -8.25 1.62 -9.46
CA LYS A 13 -7.39 2.80 -9.21
C LYS A 13 -6.47 3.14 -10.39
N THR A 14 -5.83 2.14 -10.99
CA THR A 14 -4.93 2.33 -12.14
C THR A 14 -5.67 2.91 -13.35
N LYS A 15 -6.85 2.38 -13.69
CA LYS A 15 -7.65 2.91 -14.80
C LYS A 15 -8.03 4.38 -14.57
N LEU A 16 -8.47 4.72 -13.35
CA LEU A 16 -8.80 6.10 -12.99
C LEU A 16 -7.56 7.00 -13.04
N SER A 17 -6.42 6.56 -12.48
CA SER A 17 -5.21 7.39 -12.44
C SER A 17 -4.68 7.72 -13.83
N LEU A 18 -4.71 6.78 -14.77
CA LEU A 18 -4.32 7.01 -16.16
C LEU A 18 -5.24 8.02 -16.85
N ALA A 19 -6.57 7.88 -16.66
CA ALA A 19 -7.53 8.80 -17.24
C ALA A 19 -7.34 10.24 -16.72
N LEU A 20 -7.21 10.40 -15.40
CA LEU A 20 -6.99 11.72 -14.79
C LEU A 20 -5.61 12.28 -15.15
N ALA A 21 -4.57 11.45 -15.21
CA ALA A 21 -3.23 11.89 -15.58
C ALA A 21 -3.19 12.47 -17.01
N LYS A 22 -3.87 11.82 -17.95
CA LYS A 22 -4.01 12.35 -19.31
C LYS A 22 -4.81 13.65 -19.35
N LYS A 23 -5.93 13.72 -18.62
CA LYS A 23 -6.79 14.91 -18.60
C LYS A 23 -6.08 16.12 -18.01
N TYR A 24 -5.37 15.95 -16.90
CA TYR A 24 -4.76 17.06 -16.14
C TYR A 24 -3.26 17.23 -16.46
N ASN A 25 -2.73 16.53 -17.46
CA ASN A 25 -1.29 16.52 -17.77
C ASN A 25 -0.44 16.30 -16.51
N ALA A 26 -0.74 15.23 -15.78
CA ALA A 26 -0.13 14.92 -14.50
C ALA A 26 0.79 13.70 -14.59
N LYS A 27 1.84 13.68 -13.76
CA LYS A 27 2.67 12.50 -13.52
C LYS A 27 2.05 11.65 -12.40
N ILE A 28 2.23 10.33 -12.48
CA ILE A 28 1.74 9.41 -11.46
C ILE A 28 2.86 9.07 -10.48
N ILE A 29 2.61 9.23 -9.18
CA ILE A 29 3.48 8.78 -8.11
C ILE A 29 2.87 7.52 -7.49
N ASN A 30 3.60 6.41 -7.55
CA ASN A 30 3.16 5.16 -6.94
C ASN A 30 3.14 5.26 -5.40
N ALA A 31 2.05 4.85 -4.78
CA ALA A 31 1.87 4.75 -3.32
C ALA A 31 1.52 3.32 -2.87
N ASP A 32 2.08 2.32 -3.55
CA ASP A 32 2.01 0.91 -3.17
C ASP A 32 3.41 0.40 -2.80
N SER A 33 3.55 -0.18 -1.60
CA SER A 33 4.84 -0.60 -1.05
C SER A 33 5.45 -1.84 -1.70
N VAL A 34 4.69 -2.56 -2.54
CA VAL A 34 5.18 -3.74 -3.26
C VAL A 34 5.57 -3.38 -4.69
N GLN A 35 4.82 -2.51 -5.36
CA GLN A 35 5.08 -2.09 -6.74
C GLN A 35 6.39 -1.29 -6.92
N ILE A 36 7.02 -0.87 -5.83
CA ILE A 36 8.34 -0.24 -5.80
C ILE A 36 9.43 -1.18 -6.32
N TYR A 37 9.28 -2.48 -6.04
CA TYR A 37 10.30 -3.49 -6.31
C TYR A 37 10.20 -4.04 -7.71
N LYS A 38 11.35 -4.16 -8.39
CA LYS A 38 11.48 -4.88 -9.67
C LYS A 38 11.08 -6.34 -9.50
N ARG A 39 10.60 -6.96 -10.58
CA ARG A 39 10.24 -8.38 -10.62
C ARG A 39 9.07 -8.79 -9.72
N LEU A 40 8.46 -7.88 -9.00
CA LEU A 40 7.21 -8.08 -8.29
C LEU A 40 6.09 -7.42 -9.11
N ASP A 41 5.76 -8.00 -10.25
CA ASP A 41 4.92 -7.37 -11.26
C ASP A 41 3.48 -7.87 -11.21
N ILE A 42 3.29 -9.17 -11.45
CA ILE A 42 1.98 -9.82 -11.51
C ILE A 42 1.33 -9.81 -10.13
N GLY A 43 2.04 -10.32 -9.11
CA GLY A 43 1.49 -10.44 -7.75
C GLY A 43 1.17 -9.11 -7.09
N SER A 44 1.86 -8.04 -7.46
CA SER A 44 1.57 -6.69 -7.00
C SER A 44 0.53 -5.96 -7.86
N ALA A 45 0.17 -6.54 -9.00
CA ALA A 45 -0.62 -5.91 -10.07
C ALA A 45 -0.06 -4.54 -10.44
N LYS A 46 1.23 -4.48 -10.70
CA LYS A 46 1.96 -3.29 -11.12
C LYS A 46 1.41 -2.78 -12.45
N ALA A 47 1.42 -1.46 -12.65
CA ALA A 47 1.10 -0.87 -13.93
C ALA A 47 2.01 -1.47 -15.02
N THR A 48 1.40 -1.96 -16.09
CA THR A 48 2.09 -2.63 -17.20
C THR A 48 3.07 -1.69 -17.91
N PRO A 49 4.09 -2.22 -18.62
CA PRO A 49 4.96 -1.36 -19.43
C PRO A 49 4.21 -0.49 -20.42
N LYS A 50 3.09 -0.99 -20.99
CA LYS A 50 2.23 -0.22 -21.88
C LYS A 50 1.60 0.96 -21.14
N GLU A 51 0.97 0.73 -19.98
CA GLU A 51 0.36 1.79 -19.17
C GLU A 51 1.42 2.83 -18.72
N ARG A 52 2.62 2.37 -18.36
CA ARG A 52 3.74 3.27 -17.99
C ARG A 52 4.31 4.06 -19.17
N SER A 53 4.14 3.59 -20.41
CA SER A 53 4.53 4.35 -21.59
C SER A 53 3.52 5.45 -21.98
N GLU A 54 2.27 5.34 -21.52
CA GLU A 54 1.22 6.33 -21.77
C GLU A 54 1.31 7.56 -20.86
N VAL A 55 1.79 7.36 -19.63
CA VAL A 55 1.94 8.41 -18.60
C VAL A 55 3.20 8.12 -17.78
N GLU A 56 3.95 9.16 -17.44
CA GLU A 56 5.13 9.03 -16.58
C GLU A 56 4.74 8.56 -15.18
N HIS A 57 5.36 7.45 -14.74
CA HIS A 57 5.18 6.88 -13.41
C HIS A 57 6.47 7.01 -12.59
N LEU A 58 6.38 7.57 -11.41
CA LEU A 58 7.47 7.77 -10.47
C LEU A 58 7.34 6.81 -9.29
N LEU A 59 8.45 6.44 -8.68
CA LEU A 59 8.55 5.54 -7.53
C LEU A 59 7.91 4.16 -7.75
N ILE A 60 8.03 3.64 -8.95
CA ILE A 60 7.57 2.30 -9.35
C ILE A 60 8.73 1.54 -9.99
N ASP A 61 8.85 0.24 -9.73
CA ASP A 61 9.78 -0.67 -10.44
C ASP A 61 11.26 -0.24 -10.42
N PHE A 62 11.75 0.35 -9.33
CA PHE A 62 13.11 0.92 -9.29
C PHE A 62 14.04 0.29 -8.25
N LYS A 63 13.50 -0.40 -7.22
CA LYS A 63 14.29 -1.08 -6.18
C LYS A 63 14.51 -2.55 -6.50
N ASP A 64 15.68 -3.07 -6.15
CA ASP A 64 15.89 -4.53 -6.17
C ASP A 64 15.06 -5.19 -5.06
N PRO A 65 14.47 -6.37 -5.28
CA PRO A 65 13.74 -7.11 -4.24
C PRO A 65 14.53 -7.40 -2.97
N LYS A 66 15.87 -7.40 -3.03
CA LYS A 66 16.76 -7.60 -1.88
C LYS A 66 16.96 -6.33 -1.04
N ASP A 67 16.70 -5.18 -1.63
CA ASP A 67 16.90 -3.89 -0.95
C ASP A 67 15.81 -3.63 0.10
N MET A 68 16.15 -2.80 1.08
CA MET A 68 15.18 -2.24 2.00
C MET A 68 14.73 -0.87 1.48
N TYR A 69 13.42 -0.65 1.47
CA TYR A 69 12.83 0.65 1.22
C TYR A 69 11.74 0.90 2.26
N THR A 70 11.94 1.94 3.05
CA THR A 70 11.12 2.22 4.22
C THR A 70 10.08 3.29 3.92
N VAL A 71 9.10 3.45 4.82
CA VAL A 71 8.15 4.57 4.76
C VAL A 71 8.85 5.93 4.89
N TYR A 72 10.01 5.99 5.58
CA TYR A 72 10.83 7.20 5.68
C TYR A 72 11.46 7.55 4.32
N ASP A 73 12.02 6.56 3.61
CA ASP A 73 12.56 6.76 2.26
C ASP A 73 11.47 7.26 1.31
N TYR A 74 10.28 6.65 1.38
CA TYR A 74 9.13 7.07 0.58
C TYR A 74 8.72 8.52 0.87
N GLN A 75 8.63 8.90 2.15
CA GLN A 75 8.32 10.28 2.55
C GLN A 75 9.32 11.26 1.94
N LYS A 76 10.61 10.97 2.09
CA LYS A 76 11.70 11.81 1.57
C LYS A 76 11.62 11.96 0.05
N ASP A 77 11.45 10.84 -0.66
CA ASP A 77 11.42 10.84 -2.11
C ASP A 77 10.21 11.58 -2.67
N VAL A 78 9.00 11.35 -2.10
CA VAL A 78 7.79 12.05 -2.55
C VAL A 78 7.89 13.55 -2.28
N ARG A 79 8.31 13.95 -1.07
CA ARG A 79 8.47 15.38 -0.76
C ARG A 79 9.49 16.05 -1.66
N ASN A 80 10.62 15.39 -1.93
CA ASN A 80 11.64 15.90 -2.88
C ASN A 80 11.05 16.08 -4.29
N ILE A 81 10.22 15.14 -4.76
CA ILE A 81 9.53 15.28 -6.06
C ILE A 81 8.59 16.49 -6.05
N LEU A 82 7.73 16.61 -5.05
CA LEU A 82 6.73 17.67 -4.98
C LEU A 82 7.36 19.06 -4.80
N ASP A 83 8.33 19.18 -3.91
CA ASP A 83 8.99 20.45 -3.58
C ASP A 83 9.83 21.01 -4.72
N ASN A 84 10.48 20.11 -5.51
CA ASN A 84 11.27 20.52 -6.67
C ASN A 84 10.43 20.79 -7.94
N ASN A 85 9.16 20.44 -7.96
CA ASN A 85 8.28 20.59 -9.11
C ASN A 85 6.93 21.25 -8.75
N PRO A 86 6.91 22.44 -8.13
CA PRO A 86 5.71 23.07 -7.58
C PRO A 86 4.64 23.43 -8.63
N ASN A 87 5.05 23.55 -9.90
CA ASN A 87 4.17 23.91 -11.00
C ASN A 87 3.63 22.69 -11.78
N GLU A 88 4.03 21.49 -11.43
CA GLU A 88 3.56 20.27 -12.08
C GLU A 88 2.31 19.69 -11.36
N ASN A 89 1.56 18.89 -12.09
CA ASN A 89 0.43 18.15 -11.55
C ASN A 89 0.86 16.72 -11.22
N PHE A 90 0.42 16.24 -10.06
CA PHE A 90 0.75 14.88 -9.60
C PHE A 90 -0.50 14.11 -9.19
N ILE A 91 -0.50 12.81 -9.48
CA ILE A 91 -1.50 11.86 -8.97
C ILE A 91 -0.78 10.81 -8.14
N LEU A 92 -0.98 10.84 -6.83
CA LEU A 92 -0.53 9.76 -5.96
C LEU A 92 -1.57 8.63 -6.01
N VAL A 93 -1.16 7.43 -6.41
CA VAL A 93 -2.07 6.29 -6.51
C VAL A 93 -1.53 5.07 -5.79
N GLY A 94 -2.32 4.49 -4.90
CA GLY A 94 -1.91 3.26 -4.23
C GLY A 94 -2.82 2.80 -3.09
N GLY A 95 -2.39 1.71 -2.46
CA GLY A 95 -3.11 1.07 -1.36
C GLY A 95 -2.41 1.17 -0.01
N THR A 96 -1.23 1.78 0.06
CA THR A 96 -0.44 1.88 1.30
C THR A 96 -0.72 3.22 1.99
N GLY A 97 -1.75 3.24 2.86
CA GLY A 97 -2.20 4.46 3.51
C GLY A 97 -1.12 5.16 4.32
N LEU A 98 -0.23 4.41 5.01
CA LEU A 98 0.87 5.00 5.75
C LEU A 98 1.85 5.76 4.85
N TYR A 99 2.09 5.30 3.62
CA TYR A 99 2.92 6.00 2.64
C TYR A 99 2.32 7.37 2.30
N ILE A 100 1.04 7.39 1.97
CA ILE A 100 0.32 8.63 1.65
C ILE A 100 0.32 9.59 2.84
N LYS A 101 0.02 9.08 4.05
CA LYS A 101 0.03 9.90 5.27
C LYS A 101 1.41 10.46 5.57
N ALA A 102 2.45 9.64 5.52
CA ALA A 102 3.82 10.06 5.77
C ALA A 102 4.28 11.12 4.77
N ALA A 103 3.96 10.96 3.49
CA ALA A 103 4.38 11.89 2.45
C ALA A 103 3.69 13.25 2.53
N LEU A 104 2.36 13.26 2.68
CA LEU A 104 1.56 14.47 2.50
C LEU A 104 1.21 15.22 3.79
N PHE A 105 1.35 14.59 4.95
CA PHE A 105 1.06 15.22 6.23
C PHE A 105 2.34 15.50 7.02
N ASP A 106 2.26 16.30 8.09
CA ASP A 106 3.39 16.63 8.97
C ASP A 106 3.84 15.44 9.86
N TYR A 107 3.77 14.24 9.29
CA TYR A 107 4.17 13.00 9.93
C TYR A 107 5.67 12.98 10.23
N LYS A 108 6.01 12.74 11.49
CA LYS A 108 7.40 12.67 11.98
C LYS A 108 7.73 11.23 12.39
N PHE A 109 8.93 10.80 12.04
CA PHE A 109 9.48 9.54 12.53
C PHE A 109 10.22 9.80 13.84
N ALA A 110 10.13 8.85 14.78
CA ALA A 110 11.00 8.88 15.96
C ALA A 110 12.44 8.64 15.54
N ASP A 111 13.37 9.25 16.24
CA ASP A 111 14.79 8.94 16.07
C ASP A 111 15.05 7.57 16.72
N ASP A 112 15.32 6.56 15.91
CA ASP A 112 15.56 5.18 16.36
C ASP A 112 17.01 4.97 16.87
N SER A 113 17.84 6.01 16.99
CA SER A 113 19.25 5.92 17.34
C SER A 113 19.53 5.33 18.74
N THR A 114 18.51 5.23 19.59
CA THR A 114 18.60 4.69 20.96
C THR A 114 17.59 3.56 21.24
N SER A 115 17.05 2.95 20.21
CA SER A 115 15.98 1.94 20.37
C SER A 115 16.54 0.62 20.93
N GLU A 116 16.01 0.17 22.07
CA GLU A 116 16.25 -1.17 22.59
C GLU A 116 15.50 -2.21 21.76
N THR A 117 16.11 -3.36 21.50
CA THR A 117 15.50 -4.45 20.71
C THR A 117 14.60 -5.35 21.55
N TYR A 118 14.86 -5.44 22.85
CA TYR A 118 14.15 -6.32 23.79
C TYR A 118 14.15 -7.80 23.38
N ASP A 119 15.20 -8.27 22.71
CA ASP A 119 15.25 -9.62 22.12
C ASP A 119 15.15 -10.73 23.17
N SER A 120 15.52 -10.46 24.42
CA SER A 120 15.44 -11.40 25.54
C SER A 120 14.03 -11.57 26.11
N LEU A 121 13.08 -10.69 25.75
CA LEU A 121 11.72 -10.73 26.31
C LEU A 121 10.76 -11.49 25.40
N THR A 122 9.83 -12.23 26.00
CA THR A 122 8.69 -12.84 25.30
C THR A 122 7.68 -11.77 24.88
N ASN A 123 6.73 -12.15 24.04
CA ASN A 123 5.66 -11.22 23.63
C ASN A 123 4.75 -10.84 24.81
N GLU A 124 4.52 -11.77 25.72
CA GLU A 124 3.75 -11.57 26.95
C GLU A 124 4.42 -10.53 27.85
N GLU A 125 5.71 -10.71 28.12
CA GLU A 125 6.50 -9.77 28.94
C GLU A 125 6.57 -8.38 28.31
N LEU A 126 6.71 -8.29 26.98
CA LEU A 126 6.64 -7.02 26.24
C LEU A 126 5.27 -6.37 26.36
N TYR A 127 4.21 -7.15 26.28
CA TYR A 127 2.84 -6.65 26.37
C TYR A 127 2.54 -6.09 27.76
N GLU A 128 2.96 -6.77 28.84
CA GLU A 128 2.79 -6.27 30.20
C GLU A 128 3.57 -4.96 30.42
N LYS A 129 4.83 -4.88 29.95
CA LYS A 129 5.60 -3.62 30.00
C LYS A 129 4.93 -2.48 29.22
N VAL A 130 4.34 -2.80 28.07
CA VAL A 130 3.60 -1.79 27.29
C VAL A 130 2.35 -1.35 28.03
N LYS A 131 1.62 -2.26 28.69
CA LYS A 131 0.46 -1.92 29.52
C LYS A 131 0.81 -1.04 30.72
N GLU A 132 1.93 -1.32 31.39
CA GLU A 132 2.42 -0.47 32.48
C GLU A 132 2.70 0.97 32.01
N LYS A 133 3.33 1.12 30.81
CA LYS A 133 3.65 2.42 30.21
C LYS A 133 2.44 3.11 29.54
N HIS A 134 1.56 2.31 28.95
CA HIS A 134 0.38 2.74 28.17
C HIS A 134 -0.85 1.88 28.53
N PRO A 135 -1.55 2.15 29.64
CA PRO A 135 -2.67 1.33 30.12
C PRO A 135 -3.79 1.13 29.09
N GLU A 136 -4.05 2.15 28.25
CA GLU A 136 -5.08 2.14 27.21
C GLU A 136 -4.62 1.52 25.88
N THR A 137 -3.55 0.71 25.90
CA THR A 137 -2.99 0.16 24.66
C THR A 137 -3.95 -0.83 23.99
N GLU A 138 -4.20 -0.65 22.71
CA GLU A 138 -4.92 -1.59 21.85
C GLU A 138 -3.98 -2.50 21.04
N ILE A 139 -2.68 -2.48 21.34
CA ILE A 139 -1.70 -3.29 20.62
C ILE A 139 -1.92 -4.76 20.98
N HIS A 140 -2.14 -5.59 19.96
CA HIS A 140 -2.28 -7.03 20.16
C HIS A 140 -0.95 -7.64 20.62
N MET A 141 -0.97 -8.52 21.64
CA MET A 141 0.18 -9.19 22.23
C MET A 141 1.11 -9.87 21.20
N ASN A 142 0.56 -10.45 20.15
CA ASN A 142 1.36 -11.09 19.09
C ASN A 142 1.99 -10.10 18.10
N ASN A 143 1.86 -8.79 18.31
CA ASN A 143 2.46 -7.78 17.45
C ASN A 143 3.76 -7.22 18.07
N ARG A 144 4.78 -8.09 18.16
CA ARG A 144 6.08 -7.76 18.76
C ARG A 144 6.64 -6.42 18.27
N GLN A 145 6.61 -6.17 16.96
CA GLN A 145 7.16 -4.93 16.41
C GLN A 145 6.47 -3.68 16.94
N ARG A 146 5.13 -3.72 17.13
CA ARG A 146 4.39 -2.60 17.71
C ARG A 146 4.64 -2.47 19.22
N LEU A 147 4.79 -3.60 19.91
CA LEU A 147 5.11 -3.59 21.34
C LEU A 147 6.48 -2.95 21.59
N VAL A 148 7.52 -3.40 20.87
CA VAL A 148 8.86 -2.82 20.94
C VAL A 148 8.86 -1.33 20.64
N ARG A 149 8.16 -0.92 19.56
CA ARG A 149 8.03 0.51 19.23
C ARG A 149 7.32 1.31 20.31
N ALA A 150 6.28 0.75 20.94
CA ALA A 150 5.57 1.43 22.03
C ALA A 150 6.46 1.64 23.26
N LEU A 151 7.32 0.67 23.58
CA LEU A 151 8.29 0.78 24.67
C LEU A 151 9.36 1.83 24.40
N ASN A 152 9.87 1.87 23.17
CA ASN A 152 10.90 2.83 22.76
C ASN A 152 10.33 4.25 22.50
N LYS A 153 9.00 4.39 22.44
CA LYS A 153 8.37 5.68 22.19
C LYS A 153 8.40 6.54 23.45
N ASP A 154 9.22 7.58 23.44
CA ASP A 154 9.08 8.67 24.41
C ASP A 154 7.79 9.45 24.12
N ASN A 155 7.04 9.76 25.19
CA ASN A 155 5.73 10.46 25.12
C ASN A 155 5.80 11.87 24.48
N LYS A 156 6.97 12.31 24.03
CA LYS A 156 7.21 13.67 23.53
C LYS A 156 6.86 13.91 22.07
N TYR A 157 6.65 12.85 21.28
CA TYR A 157 6.34 13.01 19.85
C TYR A 157 5.00 12.34 19.53
N ASP A 158 3.95 13.14 19.45
CA ASP A 158 2.73 12.72 18.78
C ASP A 158 3.04 12.60 17.28
N GLN A 159 3.32 11.36 16.85
CA GLN A 159 3.69 11.05 15.46
C GLN A 159 2.49 11.12 14.50
N ASN A 160 1.32 11.39 15.03
CA ASN A 160 0.10 11.50 14.25
C ASN A 160 0.00 12.87 13.59
N GLY A 161 0.95 13.23 12.74
CA GLY A 161 0.81 14.43 11.92
C GLY A 161 -0.56 14.43 11.24
N ASP A 162 -1.46 15.32 11.66
CA ASP A 162 -2.80 15.45 11.10
C ASP A 162 -2.91 16.67 10.19
N LYS A 163 -1.88 17.52 10.18
CA LYS A 163 -1.82 18.70 9.32
C LYS A 163 -1.34 18.30 7.93
N LEU A 164 -2.17 18.56 6.93
CA LEU A 164 -1.82 18.41 5.52
C LEU A 164 -0.77 19.49 5.14
N LEU A 165 0.32 19.07 4.49
CA LEU A 165 1.42 19.95 4.07
C LEU A 165 1.23 20.48 2.64
N TYR A 166 0.48 19.77 1.81
CA TYR A 166 0.26 20.08 0.41
C TYR A 166 -1.22 20.21 0.12
N ASP A 167 -1.63 21.14 -0.73
CA ASP A 167 -3.00 21.21 -1.22
C ASP A 167 -3.31 20.00 -2.11
N ALA A 168 -3.97 18.99 -1.53
CA ALA A 168 -4.25 17.73 -2.17
C ALA A 168 -5.72 17.31 -2.02
N LYS A 169 -6.31 16.82 -3.11
CA LYS A 169 -7.69 16.30 -3.13
C LYS A 169 -7.67 14.77 -3.02
N PHE A 170 -8.39 14.22 -2.04
CA PHE A 170 -8.42 12.77 -1.76
C PHE A 170 -9.67 12.14 -2.37
N ILE A 171 -9.46 11.27 -3.35
CA ILE A 171 -10.48 10.53 -4.09
C ILE A 171 -10.40 9.05 -3.69
N GLY A 172 -11.46 8.55 -3.10
CA GLY A 172 -11.60 7.14 -2.73
C GLY A 172 -12.50 6.38 -3.69
N LEU A 173 -12.05 5.24 -4.17
CA LEU A 173 -12.89 4.31 -4.91
C LEU A 173 -13.38 3.19 -3.98
N THR A 174 -14.68 2.86 -4.08
CA THR A 174 -15.30 1.78 -3.31
C THR A 174 -16.33 1.02 -4.16
N ALA A 175 -16.75 -0.13 -3.67
CA ALA A 175 -17.82 -0.94 -4.26
C ALA A 175 -18.52 -1.76 -3.17
N PRO A 176 -19.74 -2.29 -3.41
CA PRO A 176 -20.36 -3.25 -2.53
C PRO A 176 -19.41 -4.42 -2.22
N ARG A 177 -19.42 -4.86 -0.96
CA ARG A 177 -18.40 -5.80 -0.42
C ARG A 177 -18.38 -7.14 -1.16
N ASP A 178 -19.52 -7.67 -1.50
CA ASP A 178 -19.68 -8.93 -2.23
C ASP A 178 -19.10 -8.82 -3.65
N VAL A 179 -19.43 -7.75 -4.38
CA VAL A 179 -18.89 -7.46 -5.71
C VAL A 179 -17.37 -7.29 -5.64
N LEU A 180 -16.88 -6.52 -4.67
CA LEU A 180 -15.44 -6.32 -4.50
C LEU A 180 -14.71 -7.64 -4.21
N TYR A 181 -15.26 -8.52 -3.37
CA TYR A 181 -14.65 -9.80 -3.04
C TYR A 181 -14.59 -10.73 -4.24
N GLN A 182 -15.65 -10.76 -5.07
CA GLN A 182 -15.63 -11.50 -6.32
C GLN A 182 -14.57 -10.95 -7.30
N LYS A 183 -14.45 -9.64 -7.42
CA LYS A 183 -13.40 -9.01 -8.25
C LYS A 183 -11.99 -9.32 -7.77
N ILE A 184 -11.78 -9.38 -6.45
CA ILE A 184 -10.50 -9.77 -5.85
C ILE A 184 -10.18 -11.23 -6.19
N ASP A 185 -11.14 -12.15 -6.01
CA ASP A 185 -10.93 -13.56 -6.27
C ASP A 185 -10.64 -13.82 -7.76
N ASN A 186 -11.44 -13.21 -8.66
CA ASN A 186 -11.21 -13.29 -10.12
C ASN A 186 -9.85 -12.72 -10.53
N ARG A 187 -9.37 -11.67 -9.86
CA ARG A 187 -8.04 -11.11 -10.11
C ARG A 187 -6.93 -12.07 -9.72
N VAL A 188 -7.05 -12.78 -8.61
CA VAL A 188 -6.09 -13.82 -8.24
C VAL A 188 -6.05 -14.93 -9.28
N ASP A 189 -7.22 -15.36 -9.78
CA ASP A 189 -7.29 -16.37 -10.85
C ASP A 189 -6.67 -15.87 -12.17
N ALA A 190 -6.80 -14.57 -12.48
CA ALA A 190 -6.12 -13.96 -13.63
C ALA A 190 -4.61 -13.92 -13.44
N MET A 191 -4.12 -13.50 -12.27
CA MET A 191 -2.68 -13.49 -11.95
C MET A 191 -2.03 -14.86 -12.12
N LEU A 192 -2.71 -15.95 -11.71
CA LEU A 192 -2.20 -17.31 -11.91
C LEU A 192 -2.09 -17.65 -13.40
N LYS A 193 -3.06 -17.23 -14.22
CA LYS A 193 -3.02 -17.45 -15.69
C LYS A 193 -1.95 -16.59 -16.37
N GLU A 194 -1.63 -15.44 -15.81
CA GLU A 194 -0.61 -14.50 -16.29
C GLU A 194 0.83 -14.92 -15.91
N GLY A 195 1.00 -15.96 -15.09
CA GLY A 195 2.31 -16.48 -14.72
C GLY A 195 2.79 -16.10 -13.32
N LEU A 196 1.89 -15.87 -12.37
CA LEU A 196 2.27 -15.55 -10.99
C LEU A 196 3.15 -16.61 -10.34
N ILE A 197 2.90 -17.90 -10.67
CA ILE A 197 3.68 -19.01 -10.11
C ILE A 197 5.13 -18.92 -10.60
N GLU A 198 5.33 -18.66 -11.88
CA GLU A 198 6.64 -18.53 -12.52
C GLU A 198 7.38 -17.28 -12.02
N GLU A 199 6.68 -16.16 -11.86
CA GLU A 199 7.25 -14.95 -11.28
C GLU A 199 7.81 -15.22 -9.89
N VAL A 200 7.01 -15.83 -9.01
CA VAL A 200 7.42 -16.12 -7.63
C VAL A 200 8.50 -17.21 -7.59
N LYS A 201 8.41 -18.22 -8.47
CA LYS A 201 9.40 -19.30 -8.59
C LYS A 201 10.79 -18.74 -8.91
N SER A 202 10.87 -17.76 -9.80
CA SER A 202 12.14 -17.11 -10.15
C SER A 202 12.85 -16.47 -8.96
N LEU A 203 12.09 -15.86 -8.05
CA LEU A 203 12.62 -15.26 -6.81
C LEU A 203 12.98 -16.33 -5.78
N TYR A 204 12.18 -17.40 -5.70
CA TYR A 204 12.41 -18.53 -4.80
C TYR A 204 13.71 -19.27 -5.16
N ASP A 205 13.95 -19.57 -6.43
CA ASP A 205 15.13 -20.28 -6.91
C ASP A 205 16.44 -19.49 -6.65
N GLU A 206 16.35 -18.16 -6.63
CA GLU A 206 17.45 -17.27 -6.22
C GLU A 206 17.55 -17.08 -4.69
N ASN A 207 16.73 -17.76 -3.91
CA ASN A 207 16.65 -17.65 -2.45
C ASN A 207 16.43 -16.19 -1.95
N ILE A 208 15.61 -15.41 -2.65
CA ILE A 208 15.30 -14.02 -2.27
C ILE A 208 14.20 -14.04 -1.22
N ARG A 209 14.57 -14.03 0.07
CA ARG A 209 13.64 -14.04 1.22
C ARG A 209 13.63 -12.70 1.95
N SER A 210 13.69 -11.60 1.21
CA SER A 210 13.63 -10.25 1.79
C SER A 210 12.27 -9.96 2.44
N LYS A 211 12.24 -8.94 3.29
CA LYS A 211 10.98 -8.49 3.91
C LYS A 211 9.94 -8.09 2.86
N ALA A 212 10.36 -7.47 1.76
CA ALA A 212 9.48 -7.07 0.67
C ALA A 212 8.73 -8.28 0.10
N VAL A 213 9.45 -9.35 -0.26
CA VAL A 213 8.90 -10.58 -0.81
C VAL A 213 8.07 -11.33 0.23
N MET A 214 8.62 -11.55 1.44
CA MET A 214 7.99 -12.38 2.47
C MET A 214 6.77 -11.74 3.17
N THR A 215 6.48 -10.47 2.91
CA THR A 215 5.26 -9.81 3.41
C THR A 215 4.22 -9.54 2.32
N ALA A 216 4.60 -9.62 1.05
CA ALA A 216 3.71 -9.43 -0.08
C ALA A 216 2.73 -10.62 -0.23
N ILE A 217 1.45 -10.30 -0.40
CA ILE A 217 0.41 -11.31 -0.64
C ILE A 217 0.61 -11.90 -2.03
N GLY A 218 0.51 -13.21 -2.14
CA GLY A 218 0.82 -13.96 -3.35
C GLY A 218 2.20 -14.59 -3.28
N TYR A 219 3.20 -13.84 -2.86
CA TYR A 219 4.58 -14.32 -2.78
C TYR A 219 4.78 -15.24 -1.58
N LYS A 220 4.45 -14.77 -0.39
CA LYS A 220 4.60 -15.57 0.84
C LYS A 220 3.88 -16.92 0.76
N GLU A 221 2.67 -16.94 0.23
CA GLU A 221 1.87 -18.17 0.14
C GLU A 221 2.47 -19.16 -0.85
N LEU A 222 2.97 -18.69 -2.00
CA LEU A 222 3.64 -19.53 -2.98
C LEU A 222 5.02 -20.01 -2.50
N TYR A 223 5.72 -19.25 -1.66
CA TYR A 223 6.93 -19.74 -0.97
C TYR A 223 6.61 -20.93 -0.08
N SER A 224 5.55 -20.88 0.75
CA SER A 224 5.12 -22.04 1.54
C SER A 224 4.72 -23.24 0.68
N TYR A 225 4.16 -23.02 -0.51
CA TYR A 225 3.93 -24.09 -1.48
C TYR A 225 5.24 -24.68 -2.01
N PHE A 226 6.22 -23.87 -2.38
CA PHE A 226 7.53 -24.35 -2.84
C PHE A 226 8.34 -25.03 -1.74
N ASP A 227 8.21 -24.57 -0.50
CA ASP A 227 8.77 -25.22 0.70
C ASP A 227 8.03 -26.53 1.05
N LYS A 228 6.97 -26.92 0.31
CA LYS A 228 6.12 -28.11 0.51
C LYS A 228 5.37 -28.14 1.85
N GLU A 229 5.13 -26.97 2.44
CA GLU A 229 4.36 -26.82 3.67
C GLU A 229 2.85 -26.92 3.41
N ILE A 230 2.40 -26.47 2.24
CA ILE A 230 1.00 -26.44 1.83
C ILE A 230 0.86 -26.85 0.35
N SER A 231 -0.33 -27.28 -0.06
CA SER A 231 -0.66 -27.53 -1.46
C SER A 231 -0.82 -26.22 -2.26
N LEU A 232 -0.76 -26.29 -3.59
CA LEU A 232 -1.02 -25.14 -4.45
C LEU A 232 -2.46 -24.61 -4.26
N GLU A 233 -3.43 -25.50 -4.10
CA GLU A 233 -4.82 -25.12 -3.87
C GLU A 233 -4.97 -24.33 -2.56
N GLU A 234 -4.33 -24.79 -1.48
CA GLU A 234 -4.30 -24.07 -0.21
C GLU A 234 -3.63 -22.70 -0.33
N ALA A 235 -2.50 -22.62 -1.06
CA ALA A 235 -1.81 -21.36 -1.31
C ALA A 235 -2.74 -20.35 -2.02
N VAL A 236 -3.41 -20.78 -3.09
CA VAL A 236 -4.36 -19.93 -3.85
C VAL A 236 -5.53 -19.46 -2.97
N ASN A 237 -6.10 -20.38 -2.18
CA ASN A 237 -7.20 -20.04 -1.25
C ASN A 237 -6.74 -19.03 -0.19
N LEU A 238 -5.51 -19.16 0.32
CA LEU A 238 -4.91 -18.22 1.26
C LEU A 238 -4.66 -16.85 0.60
N ILE A 239 -4.18 -16.80 -0.64
CA ILE A 239 -3.99 -15.56 -1.39
C ILE A 239 -5.32 -14.80 -1.52
N LYS A 240 -6.39 -15.47 -1.97
CA LYS A 240 -7.74 -14.90 -2.07
C LYS A 240 -8.22 -14.37 -0.71
N GLN A 241 -8.14 -15.19 0.34
CA GLN A 241 -8.56 -14.79 1.69
C GLN A 241 -7.78 -13.58 2.23
N ARG A 242 -6.44 -13.60 2.09
CA ARG A 242 -5.58 -12.50 2.58
C ARG A 242 -5.79 -11.23 1.79
N SER A 243 -6.04 -11.32 0.48
CA SER A 243 -6.37 -10.17 -0.39
C SER A 243 -7.69 -9.52 0.03
N ARG A 244 -8.74 -10.30 0.33
CA ARG A 244 -10.00 -9.78 0.87
C ARG A 244 -9.82 -9.12 2.24
N LYS A 245 -9.05 -9.73 3.14
CA LYS A 245 -8.71 -9.14 4.45
C LYS A 245 -7.90 -7.85 4.29
N TYR A 246 -6.99 -7.80 3.32
CA TYR A 246 -6.20 -6.60 3.02
C TYR A 246 -7.08 -5.47 2.50
N ALA A 247 -7.98 -5.75 1.57
CA ALA A 247 -8.94 -4.77 1.05
C ALA A 247 -9.81 -4.17 2.18
N LYS A 248 -10.29 -5.00 3.12
CA LYS A 248 -11.02 -4.51 4.31
C LYS A 248 -10.15 -3.58 5.17
N ARG A 249 -8.88 -3.96 5.43
CA ARG A 249 -7.96 -3.12 6.21
C ARG A 249 -7.67 -1.78 5.52
N GLN A 250 -7.47 -1.78 4.20
CA GLN A 250 -7.27 -0.56 3.42
C GLN A 250 -8.46 0.39 3.57
N PHE A 251 -9.69 -0.09 3.32
CA PHE A 251 -10.90 0.71 3.45
C PHE A 251 -11.05 1.31 4.86
N THR A 252 -10.94 0.46 5.91
CA THR A 252 -11.04 0.92 7.30
C THR A 252 -9.98 1.96 7.63
N TRP A 253 -8.73 1.76 7.15
CA TRP A 253 -7.64 2.68 7.42
C TRP A 253 -7.88 4.05 6.77
N PHE A 254 -8.24 4.07 5.49
CA PHE A 254 -8.52 5.32 4.77
C PHE A 254 -9.70 6.08 5.37
N ASN A 255 -10.79 5.35 5.66
CA ASN A 255 -12.00 5.96 6.23
C ASN A 255 -11.77 6.59 7.61
N ASN A 256 -10.86 6.02 8.42
CA ASN A 256 -10.62 6.49 9.78
C ASN A 256 -9.47 7.53 9.87
N LYS A 257 -8.64 7.65 8.86
CA LYS A 257 -7.39 8.42 8.94
C LYS A 257 -7.26 9.55 7.92
N MET A 258 -8.22 9.68 7.00
CA MET A 258 -8.19 10.70 5.95
C MET A 258 -9.60 11.21 5.66
N ASP A 259 -9.71 12.47 5.30
CA ASP A 259 -10.95 13.03 4.73
C ASP A 259 -11.00 12.70 3.24
N VAL A 260 -11.82 11.71 2.88
CA VAL A 260 -11.86 11.11 1.55
C VAL A 260 -13.23 11.30 0.91
N LYS A 261 -13.26 11.84 -0.31
CA LYS A 261 -14.46 11.79 -1.14
C LYS A 261 -14.57 10.44 -1.82
N TRP A 262 -15.54 9.64 -1.38
CA TRP A 262 -15.77 8.30 -1.90
C TRP A 262 -16.68 8.28 -3.12
N PHE A 263 -16.32 7.45 -4.12
CA PHE A 263 -17.06 7.18 -5.33
C PHE A 263 -17.32 5.68 -5.46
N ASN A 264 -18.58 5.31 -5.72
CA ASN A 264 -18.93 3.93 -6.02
C ASN A 264 -18.55 3.58 -7.46
N VAL A 265 -17.77 2.53 -7.63
CA VAL A 265 -17.31 2.09 -8.94
C VAL A 265 -18.44 1.39 -9.70
N ASN A 266 -18.70 1.85 -10.90
CA ASN A 266 -19.51 1.12 -11.87
C ASN A 266 -18.58 0.21 -12.71
N TYR A 267 -18.57 -1.08 -12.42
CA TYR A 267 -17.73 -2.04 -13.15
C TYR A 267 -18.22 -2.36 -14.56
N GLU A 268 -19.51 -2.13 -14.86
CA GLU A 268 -20.07 -2.34 -16.20
C GLU A 268 -19.76 -1.16 -17.12
N ASN A 269 -19.74 0.04 -16.56
CA ASN A 269 -19.38 1.27 -17.24
C ASN A 269 -18.41 2.10 -16.38
N PHE A 270 -17.14 1.72 -16.37
CA PHE A 270 -16.15 2.42 -15.54
C PHE A 270 -15.91 3.88 -15.98
N ASP A 271 -16.21 4.20 -17.22
CA ASP A 271 -16.05 5.56 -17.74
C ASP A 271 -17.02 6.53 -17.06
N SER A 272 -18.23 6.08 -16.68
CA SER A 272 -19.13 6.91 -15.86
C SER A 272 -18.54 7.25 -14.48
N THR A 273 -17.76 6.34 -13.87
CA THR A 273 -17.05 6.63 -12.61
C THR A 273 -15.94 7.67 -12.84
N ILE A 274 -15.25 7.60 -13.97
CA ILE A 274 -14.23 8.60 -14.35
C ILE A 274 -14.88 9.97 -14.51
N ASP A 275 -16.01 10.04 -15.22
CA ASP A 275 -16.74 11.29 -15.46
C ASP A 275 -17.26 11.91 -14.13
N GLU A 276 -17.78 11.09 -13.22
CA GLU A 276 -18.19 11.57 -11.88
C GLU A 276 -17.01 12.19 -11.12
N VAL A 277 -15.84 11.54 -11.12
CA VAL A 277 -14.65 12.06 -10.45
C VAL A 277 -14.18 13.35 -11.11
N ILE A 278 -14.15 13.41 -12.44
CA ILE A 278 -13.76 14.59 -13.19
C ILE A 278 -14.70 15.77 -12.86
N ASN A 279 -16.00 15.55 -12.92
CA ASN A 279 -16.99 16.58 -12.59
C ASN A 279 -16.81 17.11 -11.17
N TYR A 280 -16.50 16.24 -10.22
CA TYR A 280 -16.20 16.68 -8.84
C TYR A 280 -14.92 17.52 -8.76
N LEU A 281 -13.88 17.18 -9.50
CA LEU A 281 -12.60 17.88 -9.49
C LEU A 281 -12.68 19.23 -10.19
N ASP A 282 -13.43 19.33 -11.30
CA ASP A 282 -13.57 20.56 -12.10
C ASP A 282 -14.53 21.60 -11.48
N ASN A 283 -15.49 21.16 -10.62
CA ASN A 283 -16.49 22.03 -9.98
C ASN A 283 -16.08 22.50 -8.57
N LYS A 284 -14.87 22.26 -8.13
CA LYS A 284 -14.26 22.71 -6.89
C LYS A 284 -12.95 23.43 -7.16
#